data_a4a0d372fe184f6c4223c6de50cf6436
#
_entry.id   a4a0d372fe184f6c4223c6de50cf6436
#
_cell.length_a   1.000
_cell.length_b   1.000
_cell.length_c   1.000
_cell.angle_alpha   90.00
_cell.angle_beta   90.00
_cell.angle_gamma   90.00
#
_symmetry.space_group_name_H-M   'P 1'
#
loop_
_entity.id
_entity.type
_entity.pdbx_description
1 polymer ?
#
loop_
_entity_poly.entity_id
_entity_poly.type
_entity_poly.pdbx_seq_one_letter_code
_entity_poly.pdbx_strand_id
1 'polypeptide(L)'
;MKIDFHTHAKLAKKLPFSPEYTDWLFGEAKRAGLDALCLTEHFNTLGFREVYRYIEGRCAREGDSLMTEDGFRIFPGMEVDIAEGGHTLVIGPLDCILEMNLRLEPFKEKGRFLSFEKWSDMAKEYPVLFGAGHPYRAGGHIPE
;
A
#
# COMPACT_ATOMS: atom_id res chain seq x y z
N MET A 1 11.40 16.53 -6.87
CA MET A 1 10.63 15.29 -7.09
C MET A 1 9.26 15.42 -6.45
N LYS A 2 8.22 15.07 -7.20
CA LYS A 2 6.84 15.07 -6.70
C LYS A 2 6.39 13.64 -6.47
N ILE A 3 5.97 13.33 -5.23
CA ILE A 3 5.55 11.98 -4.84
C ILE A 3 4.18 12.04 -4.16
N ASP A 4 3.27 11.14 -4.56
CA ASP A 4 2.04 10.91 -3.82
C ASP A 4 2.27 9.75 -2.86
N PHE A 5 2.06 9.96 -1.57
CA PHE A 5 2.34 8.96 -0.54
C PHE A 5 1.15 8.05 -0.20
N HIS A 6 0.00 8.28 -0.82
CA HIS A 6 -1.19 7.48 -0.49
C HIS A 6 -2.06 7.27 -1.72
N THR A 7 -1.86 6.17 -2.44
CA THR A 7 -2.64 5.82 -3.63
C THR A 7 -3.09 4.37 -3.59
N HIS A 8 -4.18 4.09 -4.30
CA HIS A 8 -4.74 2.75 -4.43
C HIS A 8 -4.80 2.35 -5.90
N ALA A 9 -4.41 1.10 -6.18
CA ALA A 9 -4.40 0.55 -7.53
C ALA A 9 -5.79 0.07 -7.99
N LYS A 10 -6.76 0.06 -7.08
CA LYS A 10 -8.11 -0.43 -7.35
C LYS A 10 -9.13 0.63 -6.95
N LEU A 11 -10.25 0.65 -7.67
CA LEU A 11 -11.35 1.56 -7.38
C LEU A 11 -11.99 1.26 -6.01
N ALA A 12 -12.15 -0.04 -5.68
CA ALA A 12 -12.69 -0.48 -4.40
C ALA A 12 -12.10 -1.84 -4.02
N LYS A 13 -11.88 -2.06 -2.72
CA LYS A 13 -11.19 -3.26 -2.23
C LYS A 13 -11.96 -4.57 -2.47
N LYS A 14 -13.28 -4.53 -2.61
CA LYS A 14 -14.09 -5.71 -2.87
C LYS A 14 -14.22 -6.08 -4.34
N LEU A 15 -13.78 -5.19 -5.24
CA LEU A 15 -13.81 -5.46 -6.67
C LEU A 15 -12.62 -6.33 -7.07
N PRO A 16 -12.74 -7.12 -8.16
CA PRO A 16 -11.59 -7.84 -8.69
C PRO A 16 -10.52 -6.87 -9.17
N PHE A 17 -9.28 -7.34 -9.24
CA PHE A 17 -8.19 -6.55 -9.79
C PHE A 17 -8.45 -6.24 -11.28
N SER A 18 -8.19 -4.99 -11.67
CA SER A 18 -8.33 -4.52 -13.05
C SER A 18 -6.99 -3.94 -13.55
N PRO A 19 -6.30 -4.64 -14.45
CA PRO A 19 -5.07 -4.10 -15.05
C PRO A 19 -5.30 -2.76 -15.72
N GLU A 20 -6.45 -2.58 -16.37
CA GLU A 20 -6.79 -1.35 -17.08
C GLU A 20 -6.89 -0.16 -16.12
N TYR A 21 -7.49 -0.36 -14.94
CA TYR A 21 -7.58 0.69 -13.95
C TYR A 21 -6.19 1.08 -13.41
N THR A 22 -5.35 0.09 -13.16
CA THR A 22 -3.98 0.31 -12.67
C THR A 22 -3.16 1.09 -13.70
N ASP A 23 -3.25 0.71 -14.97
CA ASP A 23 -2.57 1.43 -16.05
C ASP A 23 -3.08 2.87 -16.18
N TRP A 24 -4.38 3.07 -16.05
CA TRP A 24 -4.98 4.39 -16.05
C TRP A 24 -4.47 5.24 -14.89
N LEU A 25 -4.40 4.68 -13.71
CA LEU A 25 -3.91 5.38 -12.52
C LEU A 25 -2.48 5.89 -12.72
N PHE A 26 -1.60 5.02 -13.23
CA PHE A 26 -0.21 5.41 -13.47
C PHE A 26 -0.11 6.47 -14.56
N GLY A 27 -0.92 6.35 -15.61
CA GLY A 27 -0.99 7.37 -16.65
C GLY A 27 -1.44 8.72 -16.14
N GLU A 28 -2.46 8.75 -15.26
CA GLU A 28 -2.94 9.98 -14.65
C GLU A 28 -1.91 10.60 -13.72
N ALA A 29 -1.20 9.78 -12.95
CA ALA A 29 -0.14 10.26 -12.07
C ALA A 29 0.97 10.96 -12.87
N LYS A 30 1.38 10.38 -13.99
CA LYS A 30 2.38 10.97 -14.87
C LYS A 30 1.88 12.28 -15.48
N ARG A 31 0.63 12.32 -15.95
CA ARG A 31 0.02 13.53 -16.51
C ARG A 31 -0.08 14.65 -15.48
N ALA A 32 -0.27 14.30 -14.22
CA ALA A 32 -0.31 15.28 -13.12
C ALA A 32 1.08 15.80 -12.73
N GLY A 33 2.14 15.30 -13.36
CA GLY A 33 3.50 15.74 -13.08
C GLY A 33 4.16 15.05 -11.90
N LEU A 34 3.63 13.91 -11.46
CA LEU A 34 4.26 13.13 -10.41
C LEU A 34 5.46 12.37 -10.96
N ASP A 35 6.53 12.29 -10.18
CA ASP A 35 7.72 11.49 -10.48
C ASP A 35 7.62 10.08 -9.91
N ALA A 36 6.83 9.93 -8.85
CA ALA A 36 6.67 8.66 -8.15
C ALA A 36 5.37 8.65 -7.38
N LEU A 37 4.95 7.45 -6.98
CA LEU A 37 3.87 7.28 -6.01
C LEU A 37 4.19 6.16 -5.04
N CYS A 38 3.62 6.23 -3.86
CA CYS A 38 3.59 5.12 -2.92
C CYS A 38 2.26 4.40 -3.11
N LEU A 39 2.31 3.16 -3.54
CA LEU A 39 1.11 2.37 -3.76
C LEU A 39 0.72 1.73 -2.43
N THR A 40 -0.18 2.39 -1.71
CA THR A 40 -0.63 1.95 -0.40
C THR A 40 -2.05 1.38 -0.50
N GLU A 41 -2.18 0.30 -1.25
CA GLU A 41 -3.44 -0.40 -1.42
C GLU A 41 -3.94 -0.92 -0.08
N HIS A 42 -5.25 -1.02 0.09
CA HIS A 42 -5.83 -1.63 1.30
C HIS A 42 -5.28 -3.04 1.50
N PHE A 43 -4.79 -3.33 2.71
CA PHE A 43 -4.18 -4.63 3.00
C PHE A 43 -5.14 -5.80 2.79
N ASN A 44 -6.43 -5.55 2.94
CA ASN A 44 -7.49 -6.56 2.79
C ASN A 44 -8.23 -6.46 1.46
N THR A 45 -7.66 -5.79 0.46
CA THR A 45 -8.26 -5.75 -0.88
C THR A 45 -8.25 -7.13 -1.51
N LEU A 46 -9.30 -7.43 -2.27
CA LEU A 46 -9.35 -8.67 -3.04
C LEU A 46 -8.23 -8.66 -4.09
N GLY A 47 -7.42 -9.73 -4.12
CA GLY A 47 -6.34 -9.84 -5.08
C GLY A 47 -5.14 -8.95 -4.81
N PHE A 48 -4.83 -8.65 -3.55
CA PHE A 48 -3.69 -7.81 -3.19
C PHE A 48 -2.40 -8.26 -3.88
N ARG A 49 -2.09 -9.55 -3.85
CA ARG A 49 -0.87 -10.07 -4.48
C ARG A 49 -0.91 -9.95 -6.01
N GLU A 50 -2.09 -10.10 -6.61
CA GLU A 50 -2.26 -9.99 -8.06
C GLU A 50 -1.92 -8.58 -8.54
N VAL A 51 -2.29 -7.55 -7.79
CA VAL A 51 -1.95 -6.17 -8.09
C VAL A 51 -0.44 -6.01 -8.20
N TYR A 52 0.29 -6.48 -7.20
CA TYR A 52 1.75 -6.33 -7.17
C TYR A 52 2.45 -7.23 -8.19
N ARG A 53 1.94 -8.43 -8.46
CA ARG A 53 2.49 -9.29 -9.49
C ARG A 53 2.36 -8.66 -10.87
N TYR A 54 1.23 -8.03 -11.14
CA TYR A 54 1.02 -7.32 -12.39
C TYR A 54 2.04 -6.19 -12.56
N ILE A 55 2.20 -5.38 -11.52
CA ILE A 55 3.13 -4.25 -11.55
C ILE A 55 4.57 -4.73 -11.66
N GLU A 56 4.94 -5.74 -10.90
CA GLU A 56 6.30 -6.31 -10.93
C GLU A 56 6.66 -6.85 -12.32
N GLY A 57 5.69 -7.44 -13.00
CA GLY A 57 5.89 -7.96 -14.36
C GLY A 57 6.13 -6.87 -15.41
N ARG A 58 5.79 -5.62 -15.11
CA ARG A 58 5.94 -4.47 -16.01
C ARG A 58 7.03 -3.50 -15.59
N CYS A 59 7.69 -3.76 -14.48
CA CYS A 59 8.68 -2.85 -13.91
C CYS A 59 9.97 -3.59 -13.61
N ALA A 60 11.06 -2.83 -13.50
CA ALA A 60 12.31 -3.34 -12.95
C ALA A 60 12.40 -2.97 -11.47
N ARG A 61 13.04 -3.82 -10.68
CA ARG A 61 13.35 -3.49 -9.28
C ARG A 61 14.52 -2.53 -9.27
N GLU A 62 14.36 -1.43 -8.54
CA GLU A 62 15.38 -0.40 -8.41
C GLU A 62 15.51 -0.06 -6.93
N GLY A 63 16.41 -0.73 -6.20
CA GLY A 63 16.49 -0.63 -4.75
C GLY A 63 15.19 -1.14 -4.11
N ASP A 64 14.56 -0.30 -3.32
CA ASP A 64 13.30 -0.62 -2.64
C ASP A 64 12.06 -0.22 -3.46
N SER A 65 12.25 0.26 -4.69
CA SER A 65 11.16 0.69 -5.56
C SER A 65 11.04 -0.18 -6.80
N LEU A 66 9.93 0.00 -7.51
CA LEU A 66 9.71 -0.55 -8.84
C LEU A 66 9.75 0.60 -9.83
N MET A 67 10.38 0.42 -10.98
CA MET A 67 10.52 1.47 -11.98
C MET A 67 9.97 1.01 -13.32
N THR A 68 9.09 1.83 -13.90
CA THR A 68 8.57 1.59 -15.25
C THR A 68 9.66 1.91 -16.30
N GLU A 69 9.45 1.47 -17.54
CA GLU A 69 10.40 1.73 -18.64
C GLU A 69 10.67 3.20 -18.85
N ASP A 70 9.66 4.06 -18.62
CA ASP A 70 9.80 5.51 -18.80
C ASP A 70 10.27 6.24 -17.54
N GLY A 71 10.76 5.50 -16.53
CA GLY A 71 11.39 6.09 -15.36
C GLY A 71 10.45 6.51 -14.23
N PHE A 72 9.18 6.16 -14.28
CA PHE A 72 8.25 6.44 -13.19
C PHE A 72 8.48 5.43 -12.05
N ARG A 73 8.55 5.93 -10.81
CA ARG A 73 8.84 5.11 -9.64
C ARG A 73 7.58 4.75 -8.87
N ILE A 74 7.49 3.50 -8.44
CA ILE A 74 6.41 3.01 -7.58
C ILE A 74 7.03 2.41 -6.32
N PHE A 75 6.69 3.00 -5.16
CA PHE A 75 7.14 2.48 -3.87
C PHE A 75 6.06 1.55 -3.31
N PRO A 76 6.36 0.25 -3.12
CA PRO A 76 5.38 -0.68 -2.59
C PRO A 76 4.97 -0.33 -1.16
N GLY A 77 3.72 -0.59 -0.84
CA GLY A 77 3.18 -0.35 0.48
C GLY A 77 1.80 -0.94 0.63
N MET A 78 1.18 -0.67 1.76
CA MET A 78 -0.22 -1.01 2.01
C MET A 78 -0.81 -0.13 3.10
N GLU A 79 -2.12 0.04 3.03
CA GLU A 79 -2.89 0.69 4.08
C GLU A 79 -3.49 -0.39 4.96
N VAL A 80 -3.21 -0.35 6.26
CA VAL A 80 -3.64 -1.36 7.23
C VAL A 80 -4.57 -0.75 8.26
N ASP A 81 -5.78 -1.29 8.33
CA ASP A 81 -6.76 -0.91 9.34
C ASP A 81 -6.40 -1.54 10.69
N ILE A 82 -6.65 -0.81 11.76
CA ILE A 82 -6.39 -1.27 13.12
C ILE A 82 -7.68 -1.39 13.93
N ALA A 83 -7.63 -2.18 14.99
CA ALA A 83 -8.81 -2.47 15.82
C ALA A 83 -9.40 -1.20 16.43
N GLU A 84 -8.59 -0.20 16.70
CA GLU A 84 -9.03 1.08 17.28
C GLU A 84 -9.79 1.98 16.30
N GLY A 85 -9.83 1.60 15.01
CA GLY A 85 -10.61 2.32 14.02
C GLY A 85 -9.85 3.33 13.18
N GLY A 86 -8.53 3.26 13.16
CA GLY A 86 -7.70 4.13 12.31
C GLY A 86 -7.09 3.38 11.14
N HIS A 87 -6.39 4.12 10.29
CA HIS A 87 -5.64 3.59 9.16
C HIS A 87 -4.16 3.90 9.33
N THR A 88 -3.32 2.93 9.01
CA THR A 88 -1.87 3.12 8.99
C THR A 88 -1.34 2.87 7.59
N LEU A 89 -0.23 3.50 7.25
CA LEU A 89 0.48 3.25 6.00
C LEU A 89 1.82 2.61 6.31
N VAL A 90 2.19 1.61 5.52
CA VAL A 90 3.51 1.02 5.56
C VAL A 90 4.07 0.99 4.14
N ILE A 91 5.33 1.40 3.98
CA ILE A 91 5.99 1.52 2.69
C ILE A 91 7.38 0.90 2.82
N GLY A 92 7.74 0.05 1.88
CA GLY A 92 9.05 -0.59 1.92
C GLY A 92 9.26 -1.56 0.78
N PRO A 93 10.30 -2.41 0.87
CA PRO A 93 10.58 -3.38 -0.18
C PRO A 93 9.39 -4.31 -0.44
N LEU A 94 9.16 -4.63 -1.70
CA LEU A 94 8.00 -5.44 -2.10
C LEU A 94 7.92 -6.76 -1.34
N ASP A 95 9.05 -7.45 -1.17
CA ASP A 95 9.06 -8.73 -0.47
C ASP A 95 8.60 -8.60 0.98
N CYS A 96 8.97 -7.50 1.64
CA CYS A 96 8.52 -7.22 3.01
C CYS A 96 7.01 -6.95 3.05
N ILE A 97 6.52 -6.16 2.11
CA ILE A 97 5.09 -5.83 2.02
C ILE A 97 4.26 -7.10 1.80
N LEU A 98 4.68 -7.95 0.87
CA LEU A 98 3.96 -9.21 0.59
C LEU A 98 4.02 -10.18 1.77
N GLU A 99 5.16 -10.27 2.45
CA GLU A 99 5.28 -11.14 3.64
C GLU A 99 4.38 -10.66 4.78
N MET A 100 4.40 -9.37 5.07
CA MET A 100 3.52 -8.80 6.10
C MET A 100 2.06 -9.00 5.73
N ASN A 101 1.70 -8.80 4.46
CA ASN A 101 0.32 -9.03 4.01
C ASN A 101 -0.12 -10.47 4.24
N LEU A 102 0.76 -11.43 3.98
CA LEU A 102 0.48 -12.84 4.23
C LEU A 102 0.28 -13.12 5.72
N ARG A 103 1.11 -12.53 6.58
CA ARG A 103 0.98 -12.68 8.03
C ARG A 103 -0.32 -12.04 8.56
N LEU A 104 -0.85 -11.04 7.85
CA LEU A 104 -2.08 -10.37 8.23
C LEU A 104 -3.33 -11.10 7.76
N GLU A 105 -3.21 -12.19 7.01
CA GLU A 105 -4.36 -12.90 6.45
C GLU A 105 -5.46 -13.22 7.48
N PRO A 106 -5.15 -13.71 8.70
CA PRO A 106 -6.17 -13.98 9.71
C PRO A 106 -6.86 -12.73 10.26
N PHE A 107 -6.33 -11.55 9.98
CA PHE A 107 -6.75 -10.28 10.57
C PHE A 107 -7.35 -9.31 9.56
N LYS A 108 -7.75 -9.80 8.39
CA LYS A 108 -8.25 -8.96 7.29
C LYS A 108 -9.74 -8.63 7.39
N GLU A 109 -10.50 -9.40 8.14
CA GLU A 109 -11.92 -9.17 8.30
C GLU A 109 -12.19 -8.10 9.35
N LYS A 110 -13.19 -7.26 9.09
CA LYS A 110 -13.65 -6.28 10.06
C LYS A 110 -14.04 -6.99 11.36
N GLY A 111 -13.58 -6.49 12.48
CA GLY A 111 -13.75 -7.12 13.79
C GLY A 111 -12.59 -8.03 14.17
N ARG A 112 -11.66 -8.28 13.26
CA ARG A 112 -10.47 -9.10 13.53
C ARG A 112 -9.16 -8.35 13.32
N PHE A 113 -9.22 -7.05 13.07
CA PHE A 113 -8.02 -6.25 12.86
C PHE A 113 -7.12 -6.28 14.09
N LEU A 114 -5.82 -6.30 13.87
CA LEU A 114 -4.85 -6.19 14.95
C LEU A 114 -4.96 -4.83 15.64
N SER A 115 -4.65 -4.79 16.93
CA SER A 115 -4.45 -3.53 17.63
C SER A 115 -3.25 -2.78 17.03
N PHE A 116 -3.22 -1.47 17.22
CA PHE A 116 -2.08 -0.67 16.77
C PHE A 116 -0.77 -1.22 17.35
N GLU A 117 -0.76 -1.57 18.64
CA GLU A 117 0.43 -2.08 19.30
C GLU A 117 0.96 -3.35 18.64
N LYS A 118 0.09 -4.34 18.40
CA LYS A 118 0.49 -5.60 17.79
C LYS A 118 0.94 -5.41 16.35
N TRP A 119 0.22 -4.59 15.57
CA TRP A 119 0.59 -4.28 14.20
C TRP A 119 1.91 -3.52 14.14
N SER A 120 2.10 -2.53 15.01
CA SER A 120 3.34 -1.76 15.08
C SER A 120 4.53 -2.67 15.43
N ASP A 121 4.35 -3.60 16.36
CA ASP A 121 5.41 -4.55 16.72
C ASP A 121 5.79 -5.44 15.53
N MET A 122 4.81 -5.90 14.76
CA MET A 122 5.09 -6.65 13.54
C MET A 122 5.86 -5.81 12.53
N ALA A 123 5.43 -4.58 12.28
CA ALA A 123 6.07 -3.71 11.30
C ALA A 123 7.53 -3.40 11.67
N LYS A 124 7.85 -3.33 12.96
CA LYS A 124 9.22 -3.07 13.42
C LYS A 124 10.20 -4.21 13.09
N GLU A 125 9.71 -5.39 12.74
CA GLU A 125 10.57 -6.50 12.30
C GLU A 125 11.13 -6.30 10.90
N TYR A 126 10.66 -5.29 10.17
CA TYR A 126 10.99 -5.06 8.76
C TYR A 126 11.58 -3.67 8.54
N PRO A 127 12.45 -3.51 7.52
CA PRO A 127 13.00 -2.20 7.17
C PRO A 127 11.98 -1.37 6.35
N VAL A 128 10.92 -0.90 7.01
CA VAL A 128 9.82 -0.19 6.36
C VAL A 128 9.57 1.15 7.03
N LEU A 129 8.99 2.08 6.27
CA LEU A 129 8.44 3.32 6.80
C LEU A 129 7.01 3.04 7.27
N PHE A 130 6.67 3.52 8.45
CA PHE A 130 5.39 3.26 9.09
C PHE A 130 4.81 4.56 9.64
N GLY A 131 3.53 4.83 9.35
CA GLY A 131 2.91 6.06 9.82
C GLY A 131 1.39 6.03 9.74
N ALA A 132 0.77 7.16 10.13
CA ALA A 132 -0.66 7.33 10.09
C ALA A 132 -1.14 7.63 8.66
N GLY A 133 -2.22 6.98 8.26
CA GLY A 133 -2.79 7.19 6.93
C GLY A 133 -3.59 8.48 6.82
N HIS A 134 -4.38 8.80 7.85
CA HIS A 134 -5.27 9.96 7.85
C HIS A 134 -5.26 10.64 9.23
N PRO A 135 -4.14 11.24 9.67
CA PRO A 135 -4.00 11.74 11.03
C PRO A 135 -4.93 12.88 11.39
N TYR A 136 -5.39 13.64 10.41
CA TYR A 136 -6.25 14.81 10.63
C TYR A 136 -7.71 14.58 10.22
N ARG A 137 -8.06 13.35 9.85
CA ARG A 137 -9.42 13.04 9.43
C ARG A 137 -10.34 12.89 10.64
N ALA A 138 -11.53 13.52 10.57
CA ALA A 138 -12.52 13.37 11.62
C ALA A 138 -12.92 11.89 11.79
N GLY A 139 -12.91 11.40 13.03
CA GLY A 139 -13.23 10.01 13.34
C GLY A 139 -12.09 9.03 13.20
N GLY A 140 -10.94 9.47 12.72
CA GLY A 140 -9.75 8.63 12.66
C GLY A 140 -8.87 8.86 13.88
N HIS A 141 -8.63 7.83 14.66
CA HIS A 141 -7.75 7.88 15.82
C HIS A 141 -6.67 6.83 15.72
N ILE A 142 -5.44 7.29 15.59
CA ILE A 142 -4.27 6.40 15.61
C ILE A 142 -3.47 6.72 16.85
N PRO A 143 -3.30 5.75 17.78
CA PRO A 143 -2.48 5.96 18.97
C PRO A 143 -1.05 6.25 18.59
N GLU A 144 -0.44 7.18 19.27
CA GLU A 144 0.97 7.52 19.09
C GLU A 144 1.87 6.69 20.00
#